data_a8a15ad67b56278de82441768e3e15c7
#
_entry.id   a8a15ad67b56278de82441768e3e15c7
#
_cell.length_a   1.000
_cell.length_b   1.000
_cell.length_c   1.000
_cell.angle_alpha   90.00
_cell.angle_beta   90.00
_cell.angle_gamma   90.00
#
_symmetry.space_group_name_H-M   'P 1'
#
loop_
_entity.id
_entity.type
_entity.pdbx_description
1 polymer ?
#
loop_
_entity_poly.entity_id
_entity_poly.type
_entity_poly.pdbx_seq_one_letter_code
_entity_poly.pdbx_strand_id
1 'polypeptide(L)'
;MNVLVLSATAAAINVLLSLKDIPDLRLFVTDADPYAAGLYYNFVTPIVIPRARDREKYRKALEHILTEHNIEMLLPSSDHDMEGIMELISHGWEPNVKMFRPDYKIYRTLSDKLALNSALSKNGFLVPKCFSSNESLQFPVVVKPTREGGGKGVYLVDNAQECALKLAEIRARFGDSYIIQEYIPGGVGSIHMVVLIYGQDGKMYGESVTQSHRTFYTWGASGIAGTIVNEPEAAALAQSMIASLGGWFGPINLEFKRHAENRRFYLMEANCRLNGYSYLNTMNGLNFPKAMYELLVEGCTSPLSYKQLSQPINFVYGLREKPIAP
;
A
#
# COMPACT_ATOMS: atom_id res chain seq x y z
N MET A 1 19.52 6.81 -15.76
CA MET A 1 18.76 7.49 -14.68
C MET A 1 18.89 6.70 -13.38
N ASN A 2 19.11 7.40 -12.25
CA ASN A 2 19.28 6.77 -10.93
C ASN A 2 17.97 6.83 -10.15
N VAL A 3 17.42 5.66 -9.81
CA VAL A 3 16.14 5.51 -9.13
C VAL A 3 16.34 4.92 -7.74
N LEU A 4 15.86 5.60 -6.72
CA LEU A 4 15.88 5.14 -5.33
C LEU A 4 14.51 4.58 -4.92
N VAL A 5 14.48 3.31 -4.53
CA VAL A 5 13.30 2.65 -3.95
C VAL A 5 13.50 2.55 -2.44
N LEU A 6 12.57 3.06 -1.67
CA LEU A 6 12.65 3.04 -0.20
C LEU A 6 11.99 1.79 0.37
N SER A 7 12.57 1.26 1.46
CA SER A 7 12.24 -0.01 2.11
C SER A 7 12.52 -1.24 1.22
N ALA A 8 13.43 -2.11 1.64
CA ALA A 8 13.78 -3.33 0.92
C ALA A 8 12.82 -4.50 1.23
N THR A 9 11.54 -4.19 1.47
CA THR A 9 10.46 -5.14 1.78
C THR A 9 9.91 -5.84 0.53
N ALA A 10 8.93 -6.73 0.70
CA ALA A 10 8.29 -7.43 -0.41
C ALA A 10 7.71 -6.47 -1.47
N ALA A 11 7.15 -5.34 -1.08
CA ALA A 11 6.63 -4.36 -2.04
C ALA A 11 7.75 -3.73 -2.87
N ALA A 12 8.86 -3.31 -2.24
CA ALA A 12 10.03 -2.79 -2.94
C ALA A 12 10.64 -3.83 -3.89
N ILE A 13 10.78 -5.08 -3.44
CA ILE A 13 11.29 -6.17 -4.29
C ILE A 13 10.48 -6.29 -5.57
N ASN A 14 9.16 -6.23 -5.47
CA ASN A 14 8.28 -6.28 -6.64
C ASN A 14 8.47 -5.05 -7.57
N VAL A 15 8.66 -3.86 -7.01
CA VAL A 15 8.98 -2.65 -7.78
C VAL A 15 10.33 -2.80 -8.49
N LEU A 16 11.37 -3.22 -7.77
CA LEU A 16 12.73 -3.42 -8.31
C LEU A 16 12.73 -4.45 -9.44
N LEU A 17 12.07 -5.60 -9.25
CA LEU A 17 11.94 -6.64 -10.28
C LEU A 17 11.20 -6.14 -11.53
N SER A 18 10.25 -5.22 -11.36
CA SER A 18 9.49 -4.63 -12.47
C SER A 18 10.28 -3.58 -13.24
N LEU A 19 11.29 -2.98 -12.63
CA LEU A 19 12.12 -1.92 -13.21
C LEU A 19 13.46 -2.44 -13.73
N LYS A 20 13.96 -3.60 -13.27
CA LYS A 20 15.33 -4.08 -13.51
C LYS A 20 15.74 -4.21 -14.99
N ASP A 21 14.78 -4.46 -15.87
CA ASP A 21 15.00 -4.68 -17.30
C ASP A 21 14.75 -3.42 -18.15
N ILE A 22 14.47 -2.27 -17.51
CA ILE A 22 14.36 -0.99 -18.22
C ILE A 22 15.76 -0.47 -18.51
N PRO A 23 16.10 -0.22 -19.81
CA PRO A 23 17.42 0.25 -20.17
C PRO A 23 17.81 1.54 -19.45
N ASP A 24 19.11 1.68 -19.14
CA ASP A 24 19.71 2.88 -18.55
C ASP A 24 19.22 3.25 -17.15
N LEU A 25 18.43 2.38 -16.48
CA LEU A 25 18.11 2.57 -15.06
C LEU A 25 19.19 1.94 -14.16
N ARG A 26 19.64 2.71 -13.18
CA ARG A 26 20.42 2.23 -12.03
C ARG A 26 19.53 2.25 -10.81
N LEU A 27 19.37 1.09 -10.17
CA LEU A 27 18.46 0.91 -9.07
C LEU A 27 19.21 0.95 -7.73
N PHE A 28 18.80 1.84 -6.86
CA PHE A 28 19.23 1.96 -5.47
C PHE A 28 18.08 1.53 -4.57
N VAL A 29 18.37 0.88 -3.46
CA VAL A 29 17.35 0.48 -2.49
C VAL A 29 17.82 0.71 -1.07
N THR A 30 16.92 1.20 -0.23
CA THR A 30 17.22 1.44 1.19
C THR A 30 16.42 0.55 2.11
N ASP A 31 16.97 0.27 3.29
CA ASP A 31 16.21 -0.23 4.44
C ASP A 31 16.91 0.18 5.74
N ALA A 32 16.15 0.21 6.84
CA ALA A 32 16.71 0.42 8.17
C ALA A 32 17.22 -0.88 8.81
N ASP A 33 16.77 -2.02 8.30
CA ASP A 33 17.24 -3.34 8.68
C ASP A 33 18.31 -3.80 7.68
N PRO A 34 19.58 -3.97 8.09
CA PRO A 34 20.63 -4.44 7.21
C PRO A 34 20.39 -5.85 6.66
N TYR A 35 19.48 -6.61 7.25
CA TYR A 35 19.10 -7.95 6.77
C TYR A 35 17.85 -7.97 5.91
N ALA A 36 17.33 -6.82 5.49
CA ALA A 36 16.19 -6.76 4.59
C ALA A 36 16.51 -7.39 3.24
N ALA A 37 15.71 -8.36 2.80
CA ALA A 37 16.01 -9.22 1.65
C ALA A 37 16.22 -8.45 0.33
N GLY A 38 15.56 -7.31 0.15
CA GLY A 38 15.70 -6.48 -1.05
C GLY A 38 17.07 -5.84 -1.23
N LEU A 39 17.87 -5.71 -0.14
CA LEU A 39 19.26 -5.20 -0.20
C LEU A 39 20.22 -6.16 -0.89
N TYR A 40 19.87 -7.41 -1.03
CA TYR A 40 20.79 -8.48 -1.50
C TYR A 40 20.54 -8.92 -2.95
N TYR A 41 19.84 -8.12 -3.75
CA TYR A 41 19.78 -8.38 -5.20
C TYR A 41 21.02 -7.83 -5.92
N ASN A 42 21.58 -8.61 -6.84
CA ASN A 42 22.81 -8.28 -7.57
C ASN A 42 22.65 -7.13 -8.59
N PHE A 43 21.43 -6.69 -8.83
CA PHE A 43 21.12 -5.60 -9.77
C PHE A 43 20.74 -4.28 -9.07
N VAL A 44 20.92 -4.20 -7.75
CA VAL A 44 20.67 -2.99 -6.96
C VAL A 44 21.92 -2.52 -6.22
N THR A 45 21.98 -1.24 -5.92
CA THR A 45 22.94 -0.68 -4.95
C THR A 45 22.23 -0.56 -3.60
N PRO A 46 22.61 -1.36 -2.59
CA PRO A 46 21.97 -1.33 -1.28
C PRO A 46 22.51 -0.21 -0.39
N ILE A 47 21.64 0.42 0.39
CA ILE A 47 22.00 1.49 1.33
C ILE A 47 21.22 1.29 2.64
N VAL A 48 21.90 1.24 3.78
CA VAL A 48 21.25 1.23 5.09
C VAL A 48 20.96 2.67 5.52
N ILE A 49 19.72 2.93 5.99
CA ILE A 49 19.22 4.26 6.30
C ILE A 49 18.52 4.25 7.68
N PRO A 50 18.50 5.36 8.44
CA PRO A 50 17.69 5.46 9.64
C PRO A 50 16.21 5.20 9.36
N ARG A 51 15.45 4.74 10.37
CA ARG A 51 14.01 4.53 10.23
C ARG A 51 13.27 5.84 9.96
N ALA A 52 12.27 5.80 9.10
CA ALA A 52 11.46 6.97 8.74
C ALA A 52 10.80 7.70 9.93
N ARG A 53 10.56 7.00 11.05
CA ARG A 53 10.05 7.62 12.29
C ARG A 53 11.04 8.58 12.96
N ASP A 54 12.35 8.43 12.74
CA ASP A 54 13.39 9.39 13.18
C ASP A 54 13.56 10.45 12.10
N ARG A 55 12.58 11.35 11.99
CA ARG A 55 12.40 12.30 10.88
C ARG A 55 13.66 13.08 10.52
N GLU A 56 14.37 13.59 11.52
CA GLU A 56 15.54 14.46 11.26
C GLU A 56 16.73 13.64 10.72
N LYS A 57 17.02 12.48 11.30
CA LYS A 57 18.09 11.61 10.79
C LYS A 57 17.73 11.03 9.43
N TYR A 58 16.45 10.65 9.24
CA TYR A 58 15.93 10.13 7.98
C TYR A 58 16.06 11.19 6.87
N ARG A 59 15.66 12.44 7.13
CA ARG A 59 15.80 13.57 6.20
C ARG A 59 17.25 13.78 5.77
N LYS A 60 18.17 13.91 6.75
CA LYS A 60 19.60 14.11 6.47
C LYS A 60 20.20 12.98 5.65
N ALA A 61 19.84 11.73 5.96
CA ALA A 61 20.32 10.58 5.21
C ALA A 61 19.76 10.58 3.78
N LEU A 62 18.48 10.91 3.58
CA LEU A 62 17.91 11.06 2.24
C LEU A 62 18.61 12.16 1.44
N GLU A 63 18.80 13.34 2.00
CA GLU A 63 19.49 14.47 1.34
C GLU A 63 20.91 14.08 0.91
N HIS A 64 21.64 13.37 1.77
CA HIS A 64 22.97 12.85 1.45
C HIS A 64 22.92 11.84 0.29
N ILE A 65 22.04 10.83 0.35
CA ILE A 65 21.89 9.82 -0.69
C ILE A 65 21.48 10.42 -2.04
N LEU A 66 20.50 11.34 -2.00
CA LEU A 66 20.02 12.01 -3.22
C LEU A 66 21.16 12.75 -3.93
N THR A 67 22.06 13.38 -3.16
CA THR A 67 23.19 14.14 -3.70
C THR A 67 24.34 13.22 -4.11
N GLU A 68 24.78 12.32 -3.22
CA GLU A 68 25.95 11.45 -3.45
C GLU A 68 25.78 10.54 -4.64
N HIS A 69 24.56 9.98 -4.79
CA HIS A 69 24.26 9.04 -5.86
C HIS A 69 23.54 9.68 -7.06
N ASN A 70 23.42 11.00 -7.09
CA ASN A 70 22.70 11.74 -8.14
C ASN A 70 21.33 11.09 -8.42
N ILE A 71 20.54 10.86 -7.36
CA ILE A 71 19.22 10.24 -7.50
C ILE A 71 18.25 11.21 -8.20
N GLU A 72 17.66 10.76 -9.29
CA GLU A 72 16.75 11.55 -10.11
C GLU A 72 15.28 11.22 -9.85
N MET A 73 14.99 10.02 -9.30
CA MET A 73 13.64 9.56 -8.99
C MET A 73 13.61 8.82 -7.65
N LEU A 74 12.58 9.12 -6.84
CA LEU A 74 12.35 8.53 -5.52
C LEU A 74 10.99 7.84 -5.47
N LEU A 75 10.98 6.56 -5.07
CA LEU A 75 9.77 5.73 -4.96
C LEU A 75 9.63 5.16 -3.55
N PRO A 76 8.73 5.71 -2.71
CA PRO A 76 8.35 5.09 -1.45
C PRO A 76 7.59 3.78 -1.71
N SER A 77 7.97 2.69 -1.05
CA SER A 77 7.31 1.40 -1.20
C SER A 77 6.70 0.85 0.10
N SER A 78 6.85 1.58 1.21
CA SER A 78 6.20 1.27 2.48
C SER A 78 5.33 2.43 2.97
N ASP A 79 4.34 2.12 3.81
CA ASP A 79 3.47 3.15 4.41
C ASP A 79 4.28 4.05 5.36
N HIS A 80 5.30 3.50 6.03
CA HIS A 80 6.18 4.26 6.93
C HIS A 80 7.06 5.27 6.18
N ASP A 81 7.63 4.89 5.03
CA ASP A 81 8.41 5.82 4.22
C ASP A 81 7.52 6.88 3.59
N MET A 82 6.35 6.46 3.09
CA MET A 82 5.39 7.42 2.53
C MET A 82 4.96 8.44 3.59
N GLU A 83 4.64 8.00 4.82
CA GLU A 83 4.34 8.90 5.94
C GLU A 83 5.53 9.81 6.26
N GLY A 84 6.74 9.24 6.34
CA GLY A 84 7.96 10.00 6.59
C GLY A 84 8.18 11.13 5.60
N ILE A 85 8.09 10.82 4.33
CA ILE A 85 8.26 11.79 3.24
C ILE A 85 7.15 12.83 3.24
N MET A 86 5.89 12.42 3.35
CA MET A 86 4.76 13.34 3.32
C MET A 86 4.78 14.31 4.50
N GLU A 87 5.21 13.86 5.69
CA GLU A 87 5.42 14.76 6.83
C GLU A 87 6.58 15.72 6.60
N LEU A 88 7.73 15.26 6.09
CA LEU A 88 8.85 16.14 5.77
C LEU A 88 8.45 17.23 4.77
N ILE A 89 7.73 16.84 3.70
CA ILE A 89 7.21 17.80 2.71
C ILE A 89 6.25 18.81 3.35
N SER A 90 5.34 18.35 4.22
CA SER A 90 4.40 19.24 4.90
C SER A 90 5.08 20.25 5.83
N HIS A 91 6.33 19.98 6.24
CA HIS A 91 7.17 20.87 7.02
C HIS A 91 8.22 21.62 6.18
N GLY A 92 8.03 21.70 4.87
CA GLY A 92 8.85 22.51 3.97
C GLY A 92 10.08 21.80 3.39
N TRP A 93 10.18 20.47 3.48
CA TRP A 93 11.22 19.74 2.76
C TRP A 93 10.90 19.66 1.27
N GLU A 94 11.75 20.25 0.45
CA GLU A 94 11.60 20.31 -1.01
C GLU A 94 12.78 19.62 -1.70
N PRO A 95 12.79 18.27 -1.76
CA PRO A 95 13.88 17.56 -2.41
C PRO A 95 13.84 17.77 -3.93
N ASN A 96 15.02 18.02 -4.52
CA ASN A 96 15.16 18.12 -5.97
C ASN A 96 15.23 16.72 -6.61
N VAL A 97 14.10 16.01 -6.59
CA VAL A 97 13.96 14.66 -7.12
C VAL A 97 12.55 14.45 -7.66
N LYS A 98 12.42 13.70 -8.74
CA LYS A 98 11.12 13.31 -9.28
C LYS A 98 10.44 12.31 -8.35
N MET A 99 9.22 12.62 -7.90
CA MET A 99 8.43 11.75 -7.06
C MET A 99 6.95 12.11 -7.12
N PHE A 100 6.08 11.18 -6.76
CA PHE A 100 4.67 11.49 -6.56
C PHE A 100 4.48 12.30 -5.27
N ARG A 101 3.82 13.45 -5.39
CA ARG A 101 3.52 14.36 -4.27
C ARG A 101 2.01 14.62 -4.25
N PRO A 102 1.22 13.69 -3.71
CA PRO A 102 -0.22 13.90 -3.57
C PRO A 102 -0.51 15.03 -2.58
N ASP A 103 -1.73 15.55 -2.62
CA ASP A 103 -2.20 16.50 -1.61
C ASP A 103 -2.09 15.92 -0.20
N TYR A 104 -1.46 16.66 0.72
CA TYR A 104 -1.18 16.17 2.08
C TYR A 104 -2.46 15.89 2.88
N LYS A 105 -3.51 16.70 2.72
CA LYS A 105 -4.79 16.52 3.43
C LYS A 105 -5.50 15.25 2.95
N ILE A 106 -5.48 15.01 1.64
CA ILE A 106 -6.05 13.79 1.05
C ILE A 106 -5.22 12.57 1.50
N TYR A 107 -3.89 12.65 1.46
CA TYR A 107 -3.00 11.61 1.98
C TYR A 107 -3.32 11.27 3.44
N ARG A 108 -3.46 12.26 4.31
CA ARG A 108 -3.79 12.06 5.74
C ARG A 108 -5.13 11.38 5.94
N THR A 109 -6.12 11.69 5.10
CA THR A 109 -7.43 11.02 5.12
C THR A 109 -7.30 9.56 4.68
N LEU A 110 -6.59 9.28 3.59
CA LEU A 110 -6.44 7.94 3.04
C LEU A 110 -5.59 7.01 3.92
N SER A 111 -4.55 7.55 4.56
CA SER A 111 -3.60 6.78 5.38
C SER A 111 -4.09 6.47 6.80
N ASP A 112 -5.19 7.06 7.25
CA ASP A 112 -5.80 6.80 8.57
C ASP A 112 -7.15 6.12 8.42
N LYS A 113 -7.27 4.89 8.93
CA LYS A 113 -8.46 4.05 8.75
C LYS A 113 -9.74 4.67 9.32
N LEU A 114 -9.65 5.44 10.42
CA LEU A 114 -10.81 6.11 11.01
C LEU A 114 -11.21 7.33 10.19
N ALA A 115 -10.26 8.14 9.77
CA ALA A 115 -10.51 9.30 8.92
C ALA A 115 -11.10 8.89 7.56
N LEU A 116 -10.52 7.87 6.92
CA LEU A 116 -10.99 7.31 5.66
C LEU A 116 -12.43 6.77 5.79
N ASN A 117 -12.67 5.95 6.80
CA ASN A 117 -13.99 5.38 7.08
C ASN A 117 -15.03 6.50 7.26
N SER A 118 -14.74 7.50 8.09
CA SER A 118 -15.64 8.63 8.35
C SER A 118 -15.93 9.45 7.08
N ALA A 119 -14.90 9.73 6.27
CA ALA A 119 -15.05 10.49 5.02
C ALA A 119 -15.91 9.76 4.00
N LEU A 120 -15.63 8.47 3.78
CA LEU A 120 -16.35 7.66 2.80
C LEU A 120 -17.78 7.33 3.24
N SER A 121 -18.01 7.06 4.53
CA SER A 121 -19.36 6.87 5.06
C SER A 121 -20.23 8.12 4.86
N LYS A 122 -19.69 9.32 5.08
CA LYS A 122 -20.38 10.58 4.81
C LYS A 122 -20.74 10.78 3.34
N ASN A 123 -19.90 10.25 2.45
CA ASN A 123 -20.13 10.28 1.01
C ASN A 123 -21.02 9.13 0.51
N GLY A 124 -21.62 8.33 1.41
CA GLY A 124 -22.56 7.25 1.09
C GLY A 124 -21.93 5.94 0.62
N PHE A 125 -20.60 5.77 0.75
CA PHE A 125 -19.92 4.53 0.41
C PHE A 125 -19.99 3.50 1.53
N LEU A 126 -19.96 2.23 1.17
CA LEU A 126 -19.91 1.13 2.12
C LEU A 126 -18.50 0.97 2.71
N VAL A 127 -18.45 1.15 4.01
CA VAL A 127 -17.30 0.91 4.88
C VAL A 127 -17.81 0.19 6.13
N PRO A 128 -16.99 -0.60 6.83
CA PRO A 128 -17.42 -1.23 8.09
C PRO A 128 -17.84 -0.16 9.10
N LYS A 129 -18.96 -0.37 9.79
CA LYS A 129 -19.39 0.54 10.87
C LYS A 129 -18.28 0.63 11.93
N CYS A 130 -17.89 1.84 12.31
CA CYS A 130 -17.02 2.08 13.46
C CYS A 130 -17.86 2.29 14.72
N PHE A 131 -17.51 1.62 15.81
CA PHE A 131 -18.17 1.76 17.10
C PHE A 131 -17.44 2.79 17.96
N SER A 132 -18.21 3.66 18.63
CA SER A 132 -17.70 4.54 19.66
C SER A 132 -17.57 3.78 21.01
N SER A 133 -16.78 4.34 21.94
CA SER A 133 -16.56 3.74 23.26
C SER A 133 -17.84 3.52 24.10
N ASN A 134 -18.92 4.24 23.76
CA ASN A 134 -20.17 4.22 24.49
C ASN A 134 -21.27 3.37 23.81
N GLU A 135 -20.97 2.80 22.64
CA GLU A 135 -21.94 1.95 21.93
C GLU A 135 -21.87 0.50 22.40
N SER A 136 -23.04 -0.15 22.45
CA SER A 136 -23.12 -1.59 22.66
C SER A 136 -22.57 -2.32 21.44
N LEU A 137 -21.52 -3.13 21.64
CA LEU A 137 -20.90 -3.91 20.58
C LEU A 137 -21.75 -5.13 20.22
N GLN A 138 -21.91 -5.35 18.93
CA GLN A 138 -22.46 -6.60 18.39
C GLN A 138 -21.32 -7.47 17.88
N PHE A 139 -21.01 -8.52 18.59
CA PHE A 139 -19.93 -9.44 18.24
C PHE A 139 -20.32 -10.42 17.12
N PRO A 140 -19.32 -10.87 16.30
CA PRO A 140 -17.90 -10.53 16.35
C PRO A 140 -17.61 -9.10 15.86
N VAL A 141 -16.52 -8.49 16.39
CA VAL A 141 -16.01 -7.21 15.91
C VAL A 141 -14.52 -7.31 15.55
N VAL A 142 -14.03 -6.36 14.76
CA VAL A 142 -12.60 -6.23 14.43
C VAL A 142 -12.03 -5.06 15.22
N VAL A 143 -10.91 -5.28 15.92
CA VAL A 143 -10.14 -4.23 16.59
C VAL A 143 -8.77 -4.09 15.90
N LYS A 144 -8.35 -2.87 15.61
CA LYS A 144 -7.09 -2.63 14.87
C LYS A 144 -6.54 -1.22 15.10
N PRO A 145 -5.20 -1.01 14.98
CA PRO A 145 -4.62 0.33 14.94
C PRO A 145 -5.09 1.11 13.71
N THR A 146 -5.16 2.44 13.81
CA THR A 146 -5.64 3.29 12.70
C THR A 146 -4.63 3.38 11.55
N ARG A 147 -3.30 3.22 11.79
CA ARG A 147 -2.24 3.49 10.82
C ARG A 147 -1.27 2.35 10.56
N GLU A 148 -1.45 1.19 11.15
CA GLU A 148 -0.58 0.05 10.87
C GLU A 148 -1.02 -0.71 9.61
N GLY A 149 -0.04 -1.25 8.88
CA GLY A 149 -0.25 -2.07 7.69
C GLY A 149 0.10 -3.55 7.88
N GLY A 150 -0.17 -4.37 6.86
CA GLY A 150 0.20 -5.78 6.83
C GLY A 150 -0.48 -6.66 7.87
N GLY A 151 -1.65 -6.28 8.36
CA GLY A 151 -2.40 -7.04 9.36
C GLY A 151 -1.85 -6.96 10.79
N LYS A 152 -0.83 -6.13 11.05
CA LYS A 152 -0.26 -5.96 12.39
C LYS A 152 -1.28 -5.36 13.35
N GLY A 153 -1.51 -6.05 14.48
CA GLY A 153 -2.44 -5.60 15.50
C GLY A 153 -3.91 -5.66 15.11
N VAL A 154 -4.26 -6.40 14.05
CA VAL A 154 -5.66 -6.62 13.63
C VAL A 154 -6.15 -7.92 14.27
N TYR A 155 -7.24 -7.82 15.02
CA TYR A 155 -7.85 -8.95 15.72
C TYR A 155 -9.35 -9.03 15.44
N LEU A 156 -9.84 -10.23 15.14
CA LEU A 156 -11.25 -10.57 15.19
C LEU A 156 -11.54 -11.04 16.61
N VAL A 157 -12.54 -10.48 17.26
CA VAL A 157 -12.88 -10.77 18.66
C VAL A 157 -14.36 -11.11 18.79
N ASP A 158 -14.66 -12.13 19.57
CA ASP A 158 -15.99 -12.72 19.66
C ASP A 158 -16.79 -12.29 20.91
N ASN A 159 -16.15 -11.60 21.85
CA ASN A 159 -16.79 -11.15 23.08
C ASN A 159 -16.09 -9.94 23.72
N ALA A 160 -16.74 -9.32 24.70
CA ALA A 160 -16.27 -8.12 25.38
C ALA A 160 -14.96 -8.32 26.15
N GLN A 161 -14.75 -9.50 26.76
CA GLN A 161 -13.53 -9.80 27.52
C GLN A 161 -12.31 -9.89 26.58
N GLU A 162 -12.45 -10.59 25.48
CA GLU A 162 -11.40 -10.69 24.46
C GLU A 162 -11.12 -9.31 23.84
N CYS A 163 -12.18 -8.54 23.55
CA CYS A 163 -12.04 -7.18 23.04
C CYS A 163 -11.19 -6.31 23.98
N ALA A 164 -11.46 -6.32 25.28
CA ALA A 164 -10.68 -5.57 26.25
C ALA A 164 -9.20 -5.99 26.29
N LEU A 165 -8.93 -7.30 26.24
CA LEU A 165 -7.54 -7.84 26.19
C LEU A 165 -6.80 -7.37 24.94
N LYS A 166 -7.43 -7.49 23.76
CA LYS A 166 -6.80 -7.08 22.48
C LYS A 166 -6.61 -5.57 22.38
N LEU A 167 -7.51 -4.78 22.91
CA LEU A 167 -7.33 -3.34 23.01
C LEU A 167 -6.15 -2.96 23.93
N ALA A 168 -5.95 -3.67 25.04
CA ALA A 168 -4.78 -3.47 25.89
C ALA A 168 -3.46 -3.80 25.16
N GLU A 169 -3.41 -4.91 24.39
CA GLU A 169 -2.26 -5.26 23.54
C GLU A 169 -1.98 -4.18 22.47
N ILE A 170 -3.01 -3.67 21.82
CA ILE A 170 -2.88 -2.61 20.81
C ILE A 170 -2.30 -1.35 21.45
N ARG A 171 -2.87 -0.92 22.58
CA ARG A 171 -2.37 0.26 23.30
C ARG A 171 -0.90 0.15 23.71
N ALA A 172 -0.51 -1.01 24.23
CA ALA A 172 0.87 -1.24 24.65
C ALA A 172 1.88 -1.20 23.50
N ARG A 173 1.47 -1.61 22.28
CA ARG A 173 2.37 -1.74 21.12
C ARG A 173 2.29 -0.56 20.16
N PHE A 174 1.12 0.05 19.98
CA PHE A 174 0.83 1.01 18.92
C PHE A 174 0.24 2.34 19.46
N GLY A 175 0.02 2.45 20.78
CA GLY A 175 -0.60 3.63 21.39
C GLY A 175 -2.14 3.62 21.31
N ASP A 176 -2.75 4.75 21.64
CA ASP A 176 -4.21 4.87 21.77
C ASP A 176 -4.96 5.11 20.45
N SER A 177 -4.25 5.09 19.31
CA SER A 177 -4.86 5.26 17.98
C SER A 177 -5.37 3.93 17.43
N TYR A 178 -6.58 3.54 17.80
CA TYR A 178 -7.23 2.31 17.34
C TYR A 178 -8.69 2.55 16.95
N ILE A 179 -9.28 1.57 16.25
CA ILE A 179 -10.70 1.52 15.91
C ILE A 179 -11.30 0.17 16.26
N ILE A 180 -12.59 0.19 16.59
CA ILE A 180 -13.44 -1.00 16.72
C ILE A 180 -14.44 -0.93 15.57
N GLN A 181 -14.47 -1.97 14.74
CA GLN A 181 -15.33 -2.02 13.54
C GLN A 181 -16.19 -3.27 13.54
N GLU A 182 -17.33 -3.20 12.87
CA GLU A 182 -18.10 -4.39 12.54
C GLU A 182 -17.27 -5.39 11.72
N TYR A 183 -17.50 -6.66 11.93
CA TYR A 183 -16.93 -7.69 11.10
C TYR A 183 -17.74 -7.84 9.81
N ILE A 184 -17.09 -7.68 8.66
CA ILE A 184 -17.73 -7.94 7.37
C ILE A 184 -17.59 -9.44 7.06
N PRO A 185 -18.69 -10.22 7.02
CA PRO A 185 -18.65 -11.65 6.73
C PRO A 185 -18.08 -11.94 5.34
N GLY A 186 -17.23 -12.96 5.24
CA GLY A 186 -16.63 -13.43 3.99
C GLY A 186 -15.35 -14.19 4.24
N GLY A 187 -15.13 -15.26 3.51
CA GLY A 187 -13.91 -16.05 3.53
C GLY A 187 -12.75 -15.36 2.79
N VAL A 188 -11.64 -16.05 2.68
CA VAL A 188 -10.41 -15.52 2.06
C VAL A 188 -10.64 -15.03 0.63
N GLY A 189 -11.41 -15.75 -0.20
CA GLY A 189 -11.75 -15.33 -1.57
C GLY A 189 -12.63 -14.07 -1.67
N SER A 190 -13.06 -13.49 -0.53
CA SER A 190 -13.80 -12.23 -0.52
C SER A 190 -12.90 -10.99 -0.58
N ILE A 191 -11.59 -11.13 -0.38
CA ILE A 191 -10.63 -10.01 -0.37
C ILE A 191 -10.22 -9.66 -1.80
N HIS A 192 -10.41 -8.39 -2.16
CA HIS A 192 -10.04 -7.84 -3.46
C HIS A 192 -9.16 -6.60 -3.25
N MET A 193 -8.03 -6.56 -3.94
CA MET A 193 -7.11 -5.42 -3.92
C MET A 193 -7.19 -4.71 -5.26
N VAL A 194 -7.56 -3.45 -5.24
CA VAL A 194 -7.63 -2.59 -6.43
C VAL A 194 -6.43 -1.66 -6.42
N VAL A 195 -5.55 -1.81 -7.40
CA VAL A 195 -4.44 -0.89 -7.65
C VAL A 195 -4.87 0.11 -8.70
N LEU A 196 -4.68 1.39 -8.40
CA LEU A 196 -4.88 2.50 -9.33
C LEU A 196 -3.61 3.34 -9.40
N ILE A 197 -3.34 3.93 -10.57
CA ILE A 197 -2.29 4.94 -10.75
C ILE A 197 -2.90 6.16 -11.43
N TYR A 198 -2.74 7.31 -10.80
CA TYR A 198 -3.19 8.59 -11.33
C TYR A 198 -2.01 9.48 -11.72
N GLY A 199 -2.11 10.13 -12.88
CA GLY A 199 -1.20 11.17 -13.31
C GLY A 199 -1.49 12.51 -12.62
N GLN A 200 -0.60 13.47 -12.82
CA GLN A 200 -0.77 14.84 -12.32
C GLN A 200 -1.97 15.57 -12.98
N ASP A 201 -2.36 15.13 -14.17
CA ASP A 201 -3.54 15.60 -14.90
C ASP A 201 -4.86 15.06 -14.35
N GLY A 202 -4.81 14.27 -13.27
CA GLY A 202 -5.96 13.62 -12.64
C GLY A 202 -6.52 12.42 -13.40
N LYS A 203 -5.91 12.02 -14.53
CA LYS A 203 -6.33 10.84 -15.27
C LYS A 203 -5.79 9.58 -14.66
N MET A 204 -6.55 8.49 -14.75
CA MET A 204 -6.15 7.15 -14.35
C MET A 204 -5.34 6.49 -15.48
N TYR A 205 -4.11 6.08 -15.15
CA TYR A 205 -3.16 5.44 -16.06
C TYR A 205 -2.89 3.97 -15.74
N GLY A 206 -3.40 3.48 -14.63
CA GLY A 206 -3.23 2.08 -14.26
C GLY A 206 -4.38 1.57 -13.41
N GLU A 207 -4.89 0.39 -13.77
CA GLU A 207 -5.97 -0.29 -13.06
C GLU A 207 -5.75 -1.79 -13.09
N SER A 208 -5.78 -2.43 -11.92
CA SER A 208 -5.92 -3.88 -11.81
C SER A 208 -6.64 -4.27 -10.53
N VAL A 209 -7.33 -5.41 -10.56
CA VAL A 209 -7.96 -6.02 -9.40
C VAL A 209 -7.35 -7.40 -9.16
N THR A 210 -6.89 -7.66 -7.94
CA THR A 210 -6.38 -8.96 -7.53
C THR A 210 -7.31 -9.55 -6.47
N GLN A 211 -7.85 -10.75 -6.69
CA GLN A 211 -8.61 -11.51 -5.71
C GLN A 211 -7.65 -12.42 -4.93
N SER A 212 -7.69 -12.38 -3.61
CA SER A 212 -6.88 -13.24 -2.76
C SER A 212 -7.50 -14.63 -2.62
N HIS A 213 -6.69 -15.69 -2.77
CA HIS A 213 -7.08 -17.09 -2.54
C HIS A 213 -6.54 -17.62 -1.22
N ARG A 214 -5.52 -16.97 -0.66
CA ARG A 214 -4.91 -17.30 0.62
C ARG A 214 -4.34 -16.04 1.27
N THR A 215 -4.50 -15.93 2.57
CA THR A 215 -3.97 -14.84 3.41
C THR A 215 -3.15 -15.41 4.55
N PHE A 216 -2.34 -14.59 5.22
CA PHE A 216 -1.62 -15.00 6.42
C PHE A 216 -2.58 -15.38 7.56
N TYR A 217 -3.74 -14.74 7.62
CA TYR A 217 -4.76 -14.99 8.64
C TYR A 217 -6.04 -15.52 7.99
N THR A 218 -6.73 -16.41 8.66
CA THR A 218 -7.96 -17.07 8.14
C THR A 218 -9.13 -16.10 7.94
N TRP A 219 -9.17 -15.00 8.69
CA TRP A 219 -10.21 -13.96 8.62
C TRP A 219 -9.90 -12.86 7.59
N GLY A 220 -8.72 -12.91 6.95
CA GLY A 220 -8.30 -12.01 5.87
C GLY A 220 -7.40 -10.88 6.36
N ALA A 221 -6.17 -10.89 5.93
CA ALA A 221 -5.21 -9.78 5.86
C ALA A 221 -3.99 -10.28 5.09
N SER A 222 -3.26 -9.41 4.41
CA SER A 222 -2.01 -9.72 3.70
C SER A 222 -2.09 -10.99 2.85
N GLY A 223 -2.63 -10.88 1.65
CA GLY A 223 -2.74 -11.99 0.71
C GLY A 223 -1.39 -12.59 0.37
N ILE A 224 -1.32 -13.92 0.28
CA ILE A 224 -0.12 -14.69 -0.08
C ILE A 224 -0.32 -15.57 -1.31
N ALA A 225 -1.54 -15.69 -1.81
CA ALA A 225 -1.86 -16.25 -3.10
C ALA A 225 -3.10 -15.58 -3.68
N GLY A 226 -3.18 -15.42 -4.98
CA GLY A 226 -4.32 -14.76 -5.63
C GLY A 226 -4.25 -14.81 -7.15
N THR A 227 -5.22 -14.17 -7.76
CA THR A 227 -5.38 -14.06 -9.22
C THR A 227 -5.73 -12.62 -9.59
N ILE A 228 -5.19 -12.11 -10.68
CA ILE A 228 -5.70 -10.89 -11.30
C ILE A 228 -7.04 -11.23 -11.95
N VAL A 229 -8.09 -10.52 -11.59
CA VAL A 229 -9.46 -10.79 -12.02
C VAL A 229 -10.09 -9.61 -12.74
N ASN A 230 -11.04 -9.91 -13.64
CA ASN A 230 -11.91 -8.89 -14.20
C ASN A 230 -13.04 -8.60 -13.22
N GLU A 231 -12.89 -7.58 -12.39
CA GLU A 231 -13.90 -7.16 -11.42
C GLU A 231 -14.17 -5.65 -11.57
N PRO A 232 -14.91 -5.26 -12.63
CA PRO A 232 -15.13 -3.86 -12.96
C PRO A 232 -15.93 -3.09 -11.90
N GLU A 233 -16.77 -3.80 -11.11
CA GLU A 233 -17.50 -3.17 -10.00
C GLU A 233 -16.54 -2.66 -8.92
N ALA A 234 -15.57 -3.47 -8.50
CA ALA A 234 -14.59 -3.07 -7.51
C ALA A 234 -13.69 -1.92 -8.02
N ALA A 235 -13.28 -1.98 -9.28
CA ALA A 235 -12.46 -0.95 -9.91
C ALA A 235 -13.20 0.38 -10.00
N ALA A 236 -14.44 0.39 -10.50
CA ALA A 236 -15.27 1.60 -10.60
C ALA A 236 -15.60 2.20 -9.23
N LEU A 237 -15.85 1.35 -8.23
CA LEU A 237 -16.07 1.77 -6.85
C LEU A 237 -14.83 2.46 -6.27
N ALA A 238 -13.64 1.88 -6.46
CA ALA A 238 -12.37 2.47 -6.03
C ALA A 238 -12.13 3.84 -6.66
N GLN A 239 -12.34 3.98 -7.97
CA GLN A 239 -12.22 5.25 -8.68
C GLN A 239 -13.20 6.31 -8.14
N SER A 240 -14.46 5.92 -7.92
CA SER A 240 -15.50 6.81 -7.37
C SER A 240 -15.17 7.29 -5.97
N MET A 241 -14.62 6.40 -5.10
CA MET A 241 -14.17 6.75 -3.77
C MET A 241 -13.03 7.77 -3.81
N ILE A 242 -12.01 7.56 -4.65
CA ILE A 242 -10.89 8.48 -4.81
C ILE A 242 -11.37 9.85 -5.35
N ALA A 243 -12.24 9.85 -6.34
CA ALA A 243 -12.83 11.09 -6.87
C ALA A 243 -13.61 11.88 -5.80
N SER A 244 -14.38 11.17 -4.93
CA SER A 244 -15.17 11.78 -3.85
C SER A 244 -14.31 12.43 -2.76
N LEU A 245 -13.04 12.04 -2.65
CA LEU A 245 -12.08 12.60 -1.69
C LEU A 245 -11.24 13.76 -2.28
N GLY A 246 -11.46 14.11 -3.54
CA GLY A 246 -10.77 15.23 -4.22
C GLY A 246 -9.71 14.79 -5.24
N GLY A 247 -9.65 13.49 -5.56
CA GLY A 247 -8.68 12.91 -6.50
C GLY A 247 -7.40 12.42 -5.85
N TRP A 248 -6.45 11.98 -6.67
CA TRP A 248 -5.16 11.45 -6.23
C TRP A 248 -4.08 11.71 -7.29
N PHE A 249 -2.82 11.73 -6.86
CA PHE A 249 -1.65 11.72 -7.75
C PHE A 249 -0.67 10.64 -7.30
N GLY A 250 -0.41 9.66 -8.15
CA GLY A 250 0.48 8.53 -7.91
C GLY A 250 -0.23 7.19 -7.77
N PRO A 251 0.48 6.17 -7.28
CA PRO A 251 -0.07 4.85 -7.02
C PRO A 251 -0.91 4.84 -5.74
N ILE A 252 -1.99 4.06 -5.76
CA ILE A 252 -2.80 3.77 -4.58
C ILE A 252 -3.36 2.36 -4.67
N ASN A 253 -3.45 1.68 -3.53
CA ASN A 253 -4.04 0.36 -3.41
C ASN A 253 -5.20 0.41 -2.40
N LEU A 254 -6.41 0.07 -2.84
CA LEU A 254 -7.60 -0.02 -2.01
C LEU A 254 -7.93 -1.50 -1.77
N GLU A 255 -8.11 -1.87 -0.50
CA GLU A 255 -8.44 -3.23 -0.11
C GLU A 255 -9.93 -3.34 0.23
N PHE A 256 -10.64 -4.16 -0.53
CA PHE A 256 -12.08 -4.42 -0.35
C PHE A 256 -12.33 -5.81 0.19
N LYS A 257 -13.41 -5.95 0.95
CA LYS A 257 -13.99 -7.23 1.29
C LYS A 257 -15.41 -7.33 0.72
N ARG A 258 -15.67 -8.39 -0.05
CA ARG A 258 -17.02 -8.68 -0.56
C ARG A 258 -17.79 -9.40 0.52
N HIS A 259 -18.88 -8.82 0.98
CA HIS A 259 -19.75 -9.42 2.00
C HIS A 259 -20.36 -10.75 1.49
N ALA A 260 -20.35 -11.77 2.35
CA ALA A 260 -20.76 -13.12 1.96
C ALA A 260 -22.24 -13.21 1.47
N GLU A 261 -23.15 -12.50 2.15
CA GLU A 261 -24.58 -12.58 1.88
C GLU A 261 -25.04 -11.56 0.84
N ASN A 262 -24.81 -10.23 1.11
CA ASN A 262 -25.31 -9.18 0.22
C ASN A 262 -24.43 -8.94 -1.02
N ARG A 263 -23.27 -9.60 -1.12
CA ARG A 263 -22.32 -9.58 -2.23
C ARG A 263 -21.71 -8.21 -2.53
N ARG A 264 -21.98 -7.18 -1.74
CA ARG A 264 -21.45 -5.82 -1.92
C ARG A 264 -20.03 -5.71 -1.41
N PHE A 265 -19.27 -4.79 -1.98
CA PHE A 265 -17.91 -4.47 -1.56
C PHE A 265 -17.91 -3.44 -0.44
N TYR A 266 -17.12 -3.71 0.61
CA TYR A 266 -16.83 -2.80 1.71
C TYR A 266 -15.34 -2.45 1.66
N LEU A 267 -14.99 -1.15 1.70
CA LEU A 267 -13.60 -0.75 1.76
C LEU A 267 -13.05 -0.97 3.17
N MET A 268 -11.94 -1.69 3.27
CA MET A 268 -11.28 -2.03 4.53
C MET A 268 -10.14 -1.08 4.88
N GLU A 269 -9.33 -0.68 3.86
CA GLU A 269 -8.22 0.26 3.99
C GLU A 269 -7.74 0.75 2.62
N ALA A 270 -6.99 1.86 2.63
CA ALA A 270 -6.23 2.35 1.50
C ALA A 270 -4.75 2.44 1.86
N ASN A 271 -3.89 2.06 0.91
CA ASN A 271 -2.44 2.16 1.03
C ASN A 271 -1.92 3.08 -0.08
N CYS A 272 -1.30 4.19 0.27
CA CYS A 272 -0.86 5.25 -0.66
C CYS A 272 0.43 4.85 -1.42
N ARG A 273 0.49 3.63 -1.89
CA ARG A 273 1.61 3.00 -2.60
C ARG A 273 1.16 1.81 -3.42
N LEU A 274 2.06 1.23 -4.20
CA LEU A 274 1.83 -0.08 -4.81
C LEU A 274 1.73 -1.18 -3.75
N ASN A 275 0.95 -2.21 -4.04
CA ASN A 275 0.86 -3.40 -3.20
C ASN A 275 2.05 -4.35 -3.41
N GLY A 276 2.11 -5.41 -2.61
CA GLY A 276 3.12 -6.46 -2.74
C GLY A 276 2.96 -7.37 -3.96
N TYR A 277 2.03 -7.08 -4.87
CA TYR A 277 1.77 -7.88 -6.08
C TYR A 277 2.15 -7.15 -7.38
N SER A 278 2.89 -6.05 -7.30
CA SER A 278 3.24 -5.24 -8.47
C SER A 278 3.95 -6.05 -9.55
N TYR A 279 4.84 -6.98 -9.16
CA TYR A 279 5.54 -7.83 -10.12
C TYR A 279 4.63 -8.86 -10.78
N LEU A 280 3.59 -9.35 -10.10
CA LEU A 280 2.55 -10.17 -10.72
C LEU A 280 1.88 -9.41 -11.88
N ASN A 281 1.51 -8.16 -11.65
CA ASN A 281 0.95 -7.31 -12.72
C ASN A 281 1.93 -7.17 -13.89
N THR A 282 3.22 -6.95 -13.60
CA THR A 282 4.29 -6.86 -14.61
C THR A 282 4.41 -8.12 -15.44
N MET A 283 4.42 -9.31 -14.81
CA MET A 283 4.44 -10.61 -15.51
C MET A 283 3.23 -10.83 -16.42
N ASN A 284 2.12 -10.16 -16.12
CA ASN A 284 0.90 -10.15 -16.96
C ASN A 284 0.89 -9.04 -18.02
N GLY A 285 1.96 -8.27 -18.17
CA GLY A 285 2.04 -7.16 -19.13
C GLY A 285 1.56 -5.82 -18.58
N LEU A 286 1.16 -5.74 -17.30
CA LEU A 286 0.74 -4.51 -16.63
C LEU A 286 1.88 -3.99 -15.73
N ASN A 287 2.92 -3.43 -16.33
CA ASN A 287 4.08 -2.94 -15.57
C ASN A 287 3.79 -1.57 -14.95
N PHE A 288 3.14 -1.55 -13.79
CA PHE A 288 2.81 -0.33 -13.05
C PHE A 288 4.06 0.47 -12.60
N PRO A 289 5.13 -0.14 -12.08
CA PRO A 289 6.36 0.60 -11.79
C PRO A 289 6.96 1.31 -13.00
N LYS A 290 6.89 0.70 -14.20
CA LYS A 290 7.31 1.35 -15.45
C LYS A 290 6.39 2.53 -15.79
N ALA A 291 5.07 2.37 -15.70
CA ALA A 291 4.13 3.46 -15.92
C ALA A 291 4.34 4.62 -14.93
N MET A 292 4.65 4.33 -13.66
CA MET A 292 5.03 5.35 -12.69
C MET A 292 6.30 6.10 -13.09
N TYR A 293 7.30 5.38 -13.59
CA TYR A 293 8.52 5.96 -14.11
C TYR A 293 8.23 6.90 -15.28
N GLU A 294 7.49 6.44 -16.29
CA GLU A 294 7.10 7.23 -17.46
C GLU A 294 6.30 8.48 -17.07
N LEU A 295 5.32 8.36 -16.17
CA LEU A 295 4.55 9.50 -15.66
C LEU A 295 5.41 10.56 -14.97
N LEU A 296 6.43 10.15 -14.20
CA LEU A 296 7.31 11.09 -13.51
C LEU A 296 8.37 11.70 -14.43
N VAL A 297 8.80 10.99 -15.47
CA VAL A 297 9.87 11.44 -16.38
C VAL A 297 9.30 12.16 -17.60
N GLU A 298 8.27 11.61 -18.21
CA GLU A 298 7.69 12.06 -19.48
C GLU A 298 6.35 12.79 -19.29
N GLY A 299 5.77 12.72 -18.07
CA GLY A 299 4.46 13.31 -17.76
C GLY A 299 3.27 12.51 -18.29
N CYS A 300 3.51 11.42 -19.02
CA CYS A 300 2.46 10.55 -19.56
C CYS A 300 2.96 9.11 -19.74
N THR A 301 2.03 8.18 -19.85
CA THR A 301 2.27 6.78 -20.19
C THR A 301 1.04 6.20 -20.89
N SER A 302 1.18 5.01 -21.49
CA SER A 302 0.03 4.27 -22.02
C SER A 302 -0.80 3.71 -20.84
N PRO A 303 -2.13 3.85 -20.85
CA PRO A 303 -2.99 3.29 -19.82
C PRO A 303 -2.86 1.77 -19.73
N LEU A 304 -2.80 1.25 -18.51
CA LEU A 304 -2.71 -0.18 -18.19
C LEU A 304 -3.98 -0.64 -17.47
N SER A 305 -4.65 -1.67 -18.00
CA SER A 305 -5.84 -2.24 -17.36
C SER A 305 -6.02 -3.72 -17.69
N TYR A 306 -6.85 -4.42 -16.90
CA TYR A 306 -7.19 -5.83 -17.13
C TYR A 306 -7.68 -6.11 -18.57
N LYS A 307 -8.33 -5.16 -19.23
CA LYS A 307 -8.81 -5.31 -20.61
C LYS A 307 -7.70 -5.63 -21.62
N GLN A 308 -6.44 -5.38 -21.26
CA GLN A 308 -5.27 -5.70 -22.09
C GLN A 308 -4.75 -7.13 -21.88
N LEU A 309 -5.26 -7.85 -20.86
CA LEU A 309 -4.81 -9.21 -20.56
C LEU A 309 -5.55 -10.24 -21.44
N SER A 310 -4.78 -11.18 -22.00
CA SER A 310 -5.32 -12.34 -22.70
C SER A 310 -5.82 -13.42 -21.74
N GLN A 311 -5.11 -13.63 -20.63
CA GLN A 311 -5.45 -14.57 -19.56
C GLN A 311 -4.92 -14.10 -18.20
N PRO A 312 -5.67 -14.31 -17.09
CA PRO A 312 -5.18 -14.01 -15.75
C PRO A 312 -4.13 -15.04 -15.31
N ILE A 313 -3.12 -14.58 -14.57
CA ILE A 313 -2.11 -15.44 -13.97
C ILE A 313 -2.36 -15.51 -12.46
N ASN A 314 -2.29 -16.74 -11.92
CA ASN A 314 -2.27 -16.97 -10.49
C ASN A 314 -0.87 -16.79 -9.92
N PHE A 315 -0.78 -16.39 -8.68
CA PHE A 315 0.49 -16.33 -7.94
C PHE A 315 0.40 -16.99 -6.58
N VAL A 316 1.57 -17.40 -6.08
CA VAL A 316 1.79 -17.82 -4.71
C VAL A 316 3.10 -17.23 -4.23
N TYR A 317 3.13 -16.63 -3.04
CA TYR A 317 4.37 -16.27 -2.38
C TYR A 317 5.06 -17.52 -1.83
N GLY A 318 6.33 -17.70 -2.21
CA GLY A 318 7.22 -18.68 -1.63
C GLY A 318 8.33 -18.00 -0.82
N LEU A 319 8.74 -18.59 0.30
CA LEU A 319 9.98 -18.23 0.96
C LEU A 319 11.15 -18.83 0.19
N ARG A 320 12.16 -18.03 -0.08
CA ARG A 320 13.39 -18.48 -0.72
C ARG A 320 14.59 -17.95 0.06
N GLU A 321 15.48 -18.84 0.46
CA GLU A 321 16.74 -18.47 1.07
C GLU A 321 17.63 -17.70 0.09
N LYS A 322 18.34 -16.72 0.62
CA LYS A 322 19.33 -15.94 -0.12
C LYS A 322 20.63 -15.97 0.64
N PRO A 323 21.68 -16.63 0.11
CA PRO A 323 22.98 -16.57 0.74
C PRO A 323 23.50 -15.12 0.68
N ILE A 324 24.00 -14.63 1.81
CA ILE A 324 24.70 -13.35 1.91
C ILE A 324 26.17 -13.62 2.19
N ALA A 325 27.05 -12.85 1.54
CA ALA A 325 28.46 -12.90 1.86
C ALA A 325 28.70 -12.43 3.31
N PRO A 326 29.69 -13.01 4.02
CA PRO A 326 30.02 -12.63 5.40
C PRO A 326 30.50 -11.17 5.49
#